data_c185788a96fba346e90bc4cd57d8b18b
#
_entry.id   c185788a96fba346e90bc4cd57d8b18b
#
_cell.length_a   1.000
_cell.length_b   1.000
_cell.length_c   1.000
_cell.angle_alpha   90.00
_cell.angle_beta   90.00
_cell.angle_gamma   90.00
#
_symmetry.space_group_name_H-M   'P 1'
#
loop_
_entity.id
_entity.type
_entity.pdbx_description
1 polymer ?
#
loop_
_entity_poly.entity_id
_entity_poly.type
_entity_poly.pdbx_seq_one_letter_code
_entity_poly.pdbx_strand_id
1 'polypeptide(L)'
;VKARKRVLTPDEVVALWKASEKVSEPFGSYVRMLVATLQRRCEVSGLPWSELSQVTAMWRLDGARVKNEEDHLVPLSPLAVSVINGLAGGPDDKSKFHWKRKGLLFTTTGETPISGFGKLKAKLDRHMLPILQKMADDRADALGEPREMVFLKPWRFHDIRRTGTTQMQALGIPIEVTEKVINHKSGETAGIRGVYNLHAYTAEKRQALEAWGGYLERLIASAEKTNVVPMGAAA
;
A
#
# COMPACT_ATOMS: atom_id res chain seq x y z
N VAL A 1 17.26 -18.76 12.05
CA VAL A 1 16.10 -17.94 12.46
C VAL A 1 14.91 -18.31 11.59
N LYS A 2 13.81 -18.77 12.21
CA LYS A 2 12.61 -19.19 11.48
C LYS A 2 12.00 -17.99 10.72
N ALA A 3 11.73 -18.13 9.45
CA ALA A 3 11.15 -17.07 8.63
C ALA A 3 9.76 -16.66 9.20
N ARG A 4 9.55 -15.35 9.37
CA ARG A 4 8.28 -14.82 9.86
C ARG A 4 7.18 -14.99 8.79
N LYS A 5 6.02 -15.54 9.19
CA LYS A 5 4.90 -15.84 8.27
C LYS A 5 3.68 -14.91 8.47
N ARG A 6 3.87 -13.69 9.03
CA ARG A 6 2.78 -12.76 9.32
C ARG A 6 2.21 -12.16 8.04
N VAL A 7 0.90 -12.30 7.84
CA VAL A 7 0.07 -11.66 6.81
C VAL A 7 -1.03 -10.90 7.56
N LEU A 8 -1.33 -9.67 7.18
CA LEU A 8 -2.42 -8.89 7.75
C LEU A 8 -3.75 -9.44 7.23
N THR A 9 -4.75 -9.48 8.10
CA THR A 9 -6.12 -9.80 7.69
C THR A 9 -6.73 -8.67 6.86
N PRO A 10 -7.81 -8.89 6.10
CA PRO A 10 -8.53 -7.83 5.40
C PRO A 10 -8.92 -6.67 6.33
N ASP A 11 -9.46 -6.98 7.52
CA ASP A 11 -9.81 -5.97 8.53
C ASP A 11 -8.60 -5.16 9.00
N GLU A 12 -7.44 -5.82 9.20
CA GLU A 12 -6.20 -5.13 9.56
C GLU A 12 -5.66 -4.23 8.44
N VAL A 13 -5.87 -4.60 7.16
CA VAL A 13 -5.51 -3.75 6.01
C VAL A 13 -6.40 -2.52 5.98
N VAL A 14 -7.72 -2.67 6.16
CA VAL A 14 -8.66 -1.54 6.29
C VAL A 14 -8.29 -0.64 7.46
N ALA A 15 -8.05 -1.24 8.62
CA ALA A 15 -7.68 -0.49 9.83
C ALA A 15 -6.36 0.28 9.62
N LEU A 16 -5.37 -0.32 8.94
CA LEU A 16 -4.11 0.34 8.60
C LEU A 16 -4.33 1.53 7.66
N TRP A 17 -5.16 1.35 6.62
CA TRP A 17 -5.50 2.43 5.69
C TRP A 17 -6.17 3.58 6.41
N LYS A 18 -7.25 3.33 7.15
CA LYS A 18 -7.98 4.34 7.92
C LYS A 18 -7.12 4.97 9.04
N ALA A 19 -6.24 4.21 9.67
CA ALA A 19 -5.29 4.73 10.64
C ALA A 19 -4.27 5.69 9.99
N SER A 20 -3.87 5.42 8.75
CA SER A 20 -2.96 6.29 8.00
C SER A 20 -3.56 7.67 7.70
N GLU A 21 -4.89 7.77 7.57
CA GLU A 21 -5.62 9.05 7.37
C GLU A 21 -5.62 9.92 8.63
N LYS A 22 -5.44 9.29 9.81
CA LYS A 22 -5.34 9.97 11.11
C LYS A 22 -3.91 10.40 11.48
N VAL A 23 -2.94 10.06 10.64
CA VAL A 23 -1.55 10.44 10.81
C VAL A 23 -1.23 11.64 9.93
N SER A 24 -0.46 12.60 10.48
CA SER A 24 -0.06 13.81 9.73
C SER A 24 0.69 13.49 8.45
N GLU A 25 0.47 14.29 7.42
CA GLU A 25 1.27 14.20 6.19
C GLU A 25 2.73 14.64 6.44
N PRO A 26 3.68 14.05 5.71
CA PRO A 26 3.52 13.08 4.63
C PRO A 26 3.48 11.61 5.10
N PHE A 27 3.44 11.34 6.39
CA PHE A 27 3.49 9.98 6.95
C PHE A 27 2.26 9.13 6.59
N GLY A 28 1.07 9.74 6.57
CA GLY A 28 -0.16 9.05 6.18
C GLY A 28 -0.09 8.58 4.74
N SER A 29 0.21 9.47 3.81
CA SER A 29 0.37 9.15 2.40
C SER A 29 1.52 8.17 2.13
N TYR A 30 2.60 8.24 2.90
CA TYR A 30 3.68 7.26 2.85
C TYR A 30 3.18 5.84 3.14
N VAL A 31 2.37 5.65 4.18
CA VAL A 31 1.80 4.34 4.52
C VAL A 31 0.86 3.85 3.41
N ARG A 32 -0.01 4.72 2.91
CA ARG A 32 -0.92 4.39 1.79
C ARG A 32 -0.13 4.00 0.54
N MET A 33 0.98 4.68 0.25
CA MET A 33 1.85 4.33 -0.87
C MET A 33 2.54 2.98 -0.69
N LEU A 34 2.98 2.63 0.54
CA LEU A 34 3.49 1.29 0.85
C LEU A 34 2.45 0.20 0.60
N VAL A 35 1.19 0.44 1.01
CA VAL A 35 0.08 -0.50 0.80
C VAL A 35 -0.25 -0.62 -0.68
N ALA A 36 -0.34 0.49 -1.41
CA ALA A 36 -0.76 0.50 -2.81
C ALA A 36 0.29 -0.08 -3.77
N THR A 37 1.59 0.11 -3.50
CA THR A 37 2.67 -0.28 -4.42
C THR A 37 3.45 -1.51 -3.99
N LEU A 38 3.37 -1.88 -2.72
CA LEU A 38 4.11 -3.01 -2.14
C LEU A 38 5.64 -2.88 -2.26
N GLN A 39 6.17 -1.68 -2.48
CA GLN A 39 7.61 -1.48 -2.58
C GLN A 39 8.28 -1.45 -1.20
N ARG A 40 9.61 -1.56 -1.15
CA ARG A 40 10.34 -1.60 0.12
C ARG A 40 10.24 -0.27 0.85
N ARG A 41 10.22 -0.34 2.17
CA ARG A 41 10.11 0.82 3.06
C ARG A 41 11.05 1.97 2.68
N CYS A 42 12.32 1.66 2.43
CA CYS A 42 13.32 2.68 2.09
C CYS A 42 13.16 3.20 0.66
N GLU A 43 12.72 2.36 -0.27
CA GLU A 43 12.43 2.76 -1.66
C GLU A 43 11.30 3.80 -1.68
N VAL A 44 10.21 3.54 -0.96
CA VAL A 44 9.08 4.48 -0.86
C VAL A 44 9.47 5.74 -0.09
N SER A 45 10.13 5.64 1.07
CA SER A 45 10.47 6.84 1.86
C SER A 45 11.42 7.79 1.13
N GLY A 46 12.33 7.26 0.31
CA GLY A 46 13.26 8.04 -0.48
C GLY A 46 12.79 8.39 -1.89
N LEU A 47 11.51 8.23 -2.21
CA LEU A 47 10.96 8.47 -3.54
C LEU A 47 11.08 9.95 -3.94
N PRO A 48 11.88 10.31 -4.96
CA PRO A 48 11.90 11.66 -5.50
C PRO A 48 10.83 11.83 -6.56
N TRP A 49 10.31 13.05 -6.72
CA TRP A 49 9.36 13.39 -7.77
C TRP A 49 9.88 13.09 -9.18
N SER A 50 11.20 13.16 -9.40
CA SER A 50 11.83 12.90 -10.70
C SER A 50 11.70 11.47 -11.19
N GLU A 51 11.44 10.50 -10.30
CA GLU A 51 11.19 9.10 -10.65
C GLU A 51 9.74 8.83 -11.09
N LEU A 52 8.84 9.82 -10.95
CA LEU A 52 7.43 9.69 -11.23
C LEU A 52 7.08 10.29 -12.60
N SER A 53 6.37 9.51 -13.42
CA SER A 53 5.77 9.98 -14.67
C SER A 53 4.26 10.03 -14.52
N GLN A 54 3.70 11.24 -14.49
CA GLN A 54 2.25 11.45 -14.43
C GLN A 54 1.55 10.97 -15.73
N VAL A 55 2.19 11.19 -16.87
CA VAL A 55 1.63 10.86 -18.18
C VAL A 55 1.44 9.34 -18.36
N THR A 56 2.42 8.56 -17.91
CA THR A 56 2.38 7.11 -18.05
C THR A 56 1.89 6.39 -16.80
N ALA A 57 1.59 7.11 -15.72
CA ALA A 57 1.31 6.56 -14.40
C ALA A 57 2.36 5.50 -14.01
N MET A 58 3.63 5.91 -13.98
CA MET A 58 4.76 5.03 -13.76
C MET A 58 5.73 5.63 -12.73
N TRP A 59 6.24 4.78 -11.84
CA TRP A 59 7.39 5.06 -11.00
C TRP A 59 8.58 4.28 -11.54
N ARG A 60 9.61 4.97 -12.02
CA ARG A 60 10.90 4.38 -12.39
C ARG A 60 11.86 4.49 -11.23
N LEU A 61 11.96 3.44 -10.46
CA LEU A 61 12.89 3.33 -9.36
C LEU A 61 14.29 3.09 -9.91
N ASP A 62 15.19 4.04 -9.67
CA ASP A 62 16.58 4.00 -10.15
C ASP A 62 17.36 2.84 -9.53
N GLY A 63 18.11 2.11 -10.34
CA GLY A 63 18.94 0.97 -9.93
C GLY A 63 19.93 1.31 -8.82
N ALA A 64 20.49 2.52 -8.82
CA ALA A 64 21.39 2.99 -7.77
C ALA A 64 20.75 3.02 -6.36
N ARG A 65 19.40 3.01 -6.27
CA ARG A 65 18.64 3.02 -5.03
C ARG A 65 18.10 1.65 -4.64
N VAL A 66 18.27 0.64 -5.48
CA VAL A 66 17.75 -0.72 -5.26
C VAL A 66 18.86 -1.69 -4.93
N LYS A 67 18.55 -2.62 -4.05
CA LYS A 67 19.50 -3.67 -3.64
C LYS A 67 20.07 -4.48 -4.81
N ASN A 68 19.35 -4.56 -5.92
CA ASN A 68 19.72 -5.39 -7.08
C ASN A 68 20.47 -4.58 -8.17
N GLU A 69 20.68 -3.27 -7.97
CA GLU A 69 21.35 -2.35 -8.88
C GLU A 69 20.74 -2.30 -10.31
N GLU A 70 19.49 -2.69 -10.45
CA GLU A 70 18.75 -2.67 -11.72
C GLU A 70 17.53 -1.76 -11.59
N ASP A 71 17.26 -0.96 -12.62
CA ASP A 71 16.05 -0.14 -12.70
C ASP A 71 14.79 -1.00 -12.52
N HIS A 72 13.88 -0.51 -11.71
CA HIS A 72 12.62 -1.18 -11.47
C HIS A 72 11.43 -0.29 -11.84
N LEU A 73 10.66 -0.72 -12.83
CA LEU A 73 9.43 -0.04 -13.23
C LEU A 73 8.25 -0.53 -12.39
N VAL A 74 7.60 0.40 -11.68
CA VAL A 74 6.41 0.17 -10.87
C VAL A 74 5.24 0.92 -11.50
N PRO A 75 4.33 0.24 -12.20
CA PRO A 75 3.08 0.85 -12.65
C PRO A 75 2.26 1.34 -11.44
N LEU A 76 1.68 2.52 -11.56
CA LEU A 76 0.87 3.12 -10.52
C LEU A 76 -0.61 2.86 -10.82
N SER A 77 -1.29 2.15 -9.93
CA SER A 77 -2.75 2.00 -9.98
C SER A 77 -3.45 3.35 -9.76
N PRO A 78 -4.73 3.50 -10.14
CA PRO A 78 -5.51 4.70 -9.82
C PRO A 78 -5.45 5.08 -8.35
N LEU A 79 -5.49 4.09 -7.46
CA LEU A 79 -5.34 4.30 -6.01
C LEU A 79 -3.98 4.92 -5.64
N ALA A 80 -2.87 4.41 -6.20
CA ALA A 80 -1.55 4.99 -5.96
C ALA A 80 -1.42 6.40 -6.52
N VAL A 81 -1.99 6.66 -7.71
CA VAL A 81 -2.05 7.99 -8.32
C VAL A 81 -2.83 8.97 -7.44
N SER A 82 -3.95 8.55 -6.86
CA SER A 82 -4.74 9.39 -5.96
C SER A 82 -3.96 9.80 -4.71
N VAL A 83 -3.15 8.90 -4.15
CA VAL A 83 -2.26 9.22 -3.01
C VAL A 83 -1.22 10.28 -3.40
N ILE A 84 -0.61 10.16 -4.58
CA ILE A 84 0.39 11.13 -5.07
C ILE A 84 -0.28 12.49 -5.34
N ASN A 85 -1.46 12.49 -5.94
CA ASN A 85 -2.23 13.71 -6.20
C ASN A 85 -2.53 14.48 -4.91
N GLY A 86 -2.84 13.80 -3.82
CA GLY A 86 -3.04 14.41 -2.51
C GLY A 86 -1.82 15.16 -1.97
N LEU A 87 -0.61 14.78 -2.40
CA LEU A 87 0.66 15.44 -2.03
C LEU A 87 1.10 16.52 -3.04
N ALA A 88 0.53 16.54 -4.22
CA ALA A 88 0.91 17.46 -5.28
C ALA A 88 0.39 18.92 -5.06
N GLY A 89 -0.53 19.11 -4.11
CA GLY A 89 -1.02 20.44 -3.74
C GLY A 89 -2.40 20.82 -4.29
N GLY A 90 -3.19 19.84 -4.67
CA GLY A 90 -4.53 20.06 -5.21
C GLY A 90 -4.57 20.26 -6.73
N PRO A 91 -5.76 20.19 -7.34
CA PRO A 91 -5.95 20.43 -8.76
C PRO A 91 -5.87 21.93 -9.10
N ASP A 92 -5.50 22.24 -10.35
CA ASP A 92 -5.61 23.57 -10.93
C ASP A 92 -7.08 23.93 -11.24
N ASP A 93 -7.31 25.15 -11.81
CA ASP A 93 -8.63 25.63 -12.23
C ASP A 93 -9.33 24.71 -13.27
N LYS A 94 -8.57 23.81 -13.91
CA LYS A 94 -9.07 22.81 -14.86
C LYS A 94 -9.21 21.42 -14.23
N SER A 95 -9.20 21.32 -12.91
CA SER A 95 -9.23 20.07 -12.14
C SER A 95 -8.07 19.11 -12.45
N LYS A 96 -6.91 19.64 -12.88
CA LYS A 96 -5.72 18.86 -13.18
C LYS A 96 -4.71 18.96 -12.05
N PHE A 97 -4.19 17.82 -11.63
CA PHE A 97 -3.06 17.77 -10.71
C PHE A 97 -1.74 17.92 -11.48
N HIS A 98 -0.82 18.69 -10.92
CA HIS A 98 0.53 18.86 -11.48
C HIS A 98 1.57 18.30 -10.52
N TRP A 99 2.20 17.19 -10.90
CA TRP A 99 3.24 16.61 -10.10
C TRP A 99 4.52 17.46 -10.15
N LYS A 100 5.16 17.59 -9.00
CA LYS A 100 6.43 18.33 -8.88
C LYS A 100 7.51 17.62 -9.72
N ARG A 101 8.54 18.35 -10.10
CA ARG A 101 9.64 17.78 -10.88
C ARG A 101 10.88 17.53 -10.05
N LYS A 102 10.98 18.12 -8.85
CA LYS A 102 12.15 18.05 -7.98
C LYS A 102 11.76 17.83 -6.53
N GLY A 103 12.73 17.36 -5.72
CA GLY A 103 12.56 17.10 -4.31
C GLY A 103 11.99 15.71 -4.03
N LEU A 104 11.79 15.41 -2.77
CA LEU A 104 11.27 14.13 -2.29
C LEU A 104 9.75 14.19 -2.13
N LEU A 105 9.08 13.08 -2.40
CA LEU A 105 7.64 12.95 -2.21
C LEU A 105 7.31 12.94 -0.71
N PHE A 106 8.09 12.20 0.08
CA PHE A 106 7.89 12.02 1.51
C PHE A 106 9.01 12.69 2.29
N THR A 107 8.82 13.96 2.63
CA THR A 107 9.77 14.76 3.38
C THR A 107 9.06 15.76 4.29
N THR A 108 9.63 16.04 5.45
CA THR A 108 9.20 17.10 6.37
C THR A 108 10.12 18.32 6.33
N THR A 109 11.31 18.16 5.75
CA THR A 109 12.34 19.21 5.66
C THR A 109 12.50 19.77 4.25
N GLY A 110 11.98 19.08 3.23
CA GLY A 110 12.22 19.34 1.82
C GLY A 110 13.49 18.66 1.27
N GLU A 111 14.43 18.28 2.12
CA GLU A 111 15.77 17.82 1.72
C GLU A 111 16.01 16.34 2.03
N THR A 112 15.50 15.87 3.17
CA THR A 112 15.75 14.49 3.64
C THR A 112 14.46 13.65 3.63
N PRO A 113 14.58 12.33 3.38
CA PRO A 113 13.45 11.42 3.52
C PRO A 113 12.91 11.42 4.96
N ILE A 114 11.62 11.10 5.09
CA ILE A 114 11.04 10.86 6.41
C ILE A 114 11.77 9.75 7.16
N SER A 115 11.82 9.92 8.48
CA SER A 115 12.42 8.97 9.41
C SER A 115 11.49 8.73 10.62
N GLY A 116 11.96 8.02 11.64
CA GLY A 116 11.15 7.78 12.85
C GLY A 116 10.07 6.71 12.67
N PHE A 117 10.30 5.71 11.83
CA PHE A 117 9.33 4.64 11.52
C PHE A 117 8.82 3.86 12.75
N GLY A 118 9.60 3.77 13.83
CA GLY A 118 9.14 3.18 15.09
C GLY A 118 8.03 4.00 15.74
N LYS A 119 8.19 5.34 15.78
CA LYS A 119 7.16 6.27 16.29
C LYS A 119 5.91 6.25 15.40
N LEU A 120 6.10 6.22 14.07
CA LEU A 120 5.02 6.08 13.10
C LEU A 120 4.23 4.79 13.35
N LYS A 121 4.93 3.66 13.48
CA LYS A 121 4.31 2.37 13.77
C LYS A 121 3.46 2.40 15.04
N ALA A 122 3.97 2.98 16.13
CA ALA A 122 3.24 3.10 17.38
C ALA A 122 1.98 3.98 17.24
N LYS A 123 2.04 5.07 16.43
CA LYS A 123 0.86 5.89 16.13
C LYS A 123 -0.18 5.10 15.33
N LEU A 124 0.26 4.36 14.32
CA LEU A 124 -0.64 3.51 13.52
C LEU A 124 -1.33 2.46 14.40
N ASP A 125 -0.60 1.75 15.25
CA ASP A 125 -1.17 0.74 16.16
C ASP A 125 -2.25 1.34 17.07
N ARG A 126 -1.98 2.54 17.61
CA ARG A 126 -2.93 3.27 18.46
C ARG A 126 -4.23 3.61 17.72
N HIS A 127 -4.14 3.93 16.43
CA HIS A 127 -5.33 4.23 15.62
C HIS A 127 -6.00 2.99 15.05
N MET A 128 -5.24 1.93 14.74
CA MET A 128 -5.78 0.68 14.19
C MET A 128 -6.66 -0.06 15.19
N LEU A 129 -6.24 -0.14 16.46
CA LEU A 129 -6.93 -0.93 17.47
C LEU A 129 -8.41 -0.51 17.66
N PRO A 130 -8.76 0.77 17.88
CA PRO A 130 -10.15 1.18 18.00
C PRO A 130 -10.95 1.00 16.70
N ILE A 131 -10.31 1.09 15.53
CA ILE A 131 -10.98 0.80 14.26
C ILE A 131 -11.33 -0.69 14.16
N LEU A 132 -10.39 -1.57 14.49
CA LEU A 132 -10.62 -3.02 14.52
C LEU A 132 -11.70 -3.41 15.54
N GLN A 133 -11.67 -2.81 16.74
CA GLN A 133 -12.68 -3.05 17.76
C GLN A 133 -14.07 -2.67 17.23
N LYS A 134 -14.20 -1.46 16.66
CA LYS A 134 -15.47 -1.02 16.08
C LYS A 134 -15.96 -1.95 14.98
N MET A 135 -15.10 -2.40 14.08
CA MET A 135 -15.48 -3.34 13.00
C MET A 135 -15.94 -4.70 13.56
N ALA A 136 -15.33 -5.17 14.65
CA ALA A 136 -15.73 -6.40 15.32
C ALA A 136 -17.07 -6.22 16.04
N ASP A 137 -17.26 -5.10 16.75
CA ASP A 137 -18.52 -4.79 17.45
C ASP A 137 -19.68 -4.66 16.47
N ASP A 138 -19.50 -3.92 15.37
CA ASP A 138 -20.52 -3.75 14.32
C ASP A 138 -20.94 -5.12 13.72
N ARG A 139 -19.98 -6.03 13.57
CA ARG A 139 -20.24 -7.40 13.09
C ARG A 139 -20.97 -8.23 14.11
N ALA A 140 -20.59 -8.18 15.38
CA ALA A 140 -21.24 -8.89 16.46
C ALA A 140 -22.70 -8.42 16.61
N ASP A 141 -22.95 -7.11 16.56
CA ASP A 141 -24.29 -6.51 16.62
C ASP A 141 -25.17 -6.98 15.45
N ALA A 142 -24.60 -7.02 14.22
CA ALA A 142 -25.33 -7.47 13.03
C ALA A 142 -25.70 -8.96 13.07
N LEU A 143 -24.92 -9.78 13.79
CA LEU A 143 -25.14 -11.22 13.95
C LEU A 143 -25.90 -11.58 15.24
N GLY A 144 -26.12 -10.62 16.13
CA GLY A 144 -26.69 -10.87 17.46
C GLY A 144 -25.74 -11.65 18.38
N GLU A 145 -24.43 -11.51 18.16
CA GLU A 145 -23.37 -12.18 18.91
C GLU A 145 -22.79 -11.28 20.01
N PRO A 146 -22.20 -11.86 21.07
CA PRO A 146 -21.50 -11.08 22.08
C PRO A 146 -20.31 -10.34 21.48
N ARG A 147 -20.11 -9.07 21.92
CA ARG A 147 -18.92 -8.31 21.54
C ARG A 147 -17.70 -8.86 22.26
N GLU A 148 -16.64 -9.11 21.49
CA GLU A 148 -15.37 -9.60 22.01
C GLU A 148 -14.26 -8.54 21.88
N MET A 149 -13.30 -8.59 22.81
CA MET A 149 -12.16 -7.67 22.76
C MET A 149 -11.18 -8.09 21.66
N VAL A 150 -10.82 -7.14 20.82
CA VAL A 150 -9.89 -7.34 19.72
C VAL A 150 -8.45 -7.03 20.14
N PHE A 151 -7.52 -7.90 19.73
CA PHE A 151 -6.09 -7.72 19.94
C PHE A 151 -5.38 -7.57 18.59
N LEU A 152 -4.64 -6.46 18.43
CA LEU A 152 -3.79 -6.27 17.25
C LEU A 152 -2.53 -7.15 17.38
N LYS A 153 -2.43 -8.18 16.52
CA LYS A 153 -1.25 -9.03 16.46
C LYS A 153 -0.02 -8.23 16.00
N PRO A 154 1.16 -8.44 16.60
CA PRO A 154 2.37 -7.70 16.22
C PRO A 154 2.68 -7.84 14.71
N TRP A 155 2.88 -6.71 14.05
CA TRP A 155 3.20 -6.62 12.62
C TRP A 155 4.34 -5.64 12.37
N ARG A 156 4.93 -5.67 11.17
CA ARG A 156 6.01 -4.81 10.70
C ARG A 156 5.65 -4.27 9.31
N PHE A 157 6.23 -3.15 8.89
CA PHE A 157 6.01 -2.60 7.54
C PHE A 157 6.30 -3.63 6.42
N HIS A 158 7.27 -4.52 6.61
CA HIS A 158 7.54 -5.60 5.64
C HIS A 158 6.39 -6.61 5.50
N ASP A 159 5.55 -6.75 6.52
CA ASP A 159 4.39 -7.66 6.46
C ASP A 159 3.30 -7.12 5.51
N ILE A 160 3.25 -5.78 5.25
CA ILE A 160 2.39 -5.18 4.21
C ILE A 160 2.71 -5.80 2.85
N ARG A 161 3.98 -5.86 2.51
CA ARG A 161 4.46 -6.43 1.25
C ARG A 161 4.14 -7.91 1.14
N ARG A 162 4.30 -8.67 2.22
CA ARG A 162 3.92 -10.08 2.30
C ARG A 162 2.40 -10.25 2.16
N THR A 163 1.62 -9.37 2.77
CA THR A 163 0.16 -9.35 2.65
C THR A 163 -0.27 -9.15 1.20
N GLY A 164 0.25 -8.12 0.54
CA GLY A 164 -0.08 -7.84 -0.85
C GLY A 164 0.30 -8.98 -1.80
N THR A 165 1.48 -9.59 -1.64
CA THR A 165 1.88 -10.73 -2.46
C THR A 165 0.96 -11.94 -2.26
N THR A 166 0.58 -12.23 -1.02
CA THR A 166 -0.37 -13.32 -0.71
C THR A 166 -1.74 -13.05 -1.32
N GLN A 167 -2.23 -11.81 -1.22
CA GLN A 167 -3.53 -11.44 -1.77
C GLN A 167 -3.53 -11.39 -3.31
N MET A 168 -2.46 -10.94 -3.94
CA MET A 168 -2.32 -11.00 -5.39
C MET A 168 -2.45 -12.44 -5.91
N GLN A 169 -1.82 -13.40 -5.22
CA GLN A 169 -1.96 -14.82 -5.58
C GLN A 169 -3.40 -15.31 -5.36
N ALA A 170 -4.07 -14.90 -4.30
CA ALA A 170 -5.49 -15.20 -4.06
C ALA A 170 -6.41 -14.57 -5.12
N LEU A 171 -5.99 -13.47 -5.75
CA LEU A 171 -6.67 -12.85 -6.90
C LEU A 171 -6.34 -13.54 -8.23
N GLY A 172 -5.58 -14.65 -8.22
CA GLY A 172 -5.21 -15.41 -9.43
C GLY A 172 -4.00 -14.84 -10.17
N ILE A 173 -3.26 -13.89 -9.60
CA ILE A 173 -2.07 -13.34 -10.24
C ILE A 173 -0.92 -14.35 -10.10
N PRO A 174 -0.25 -14.74 -11.21
CA PRO A 174 0.86 -15.68 -11.19
C PRO A 174 1.98 -15.22 -10.24
N ILE A 175 2.65 -16.20 -9.62
CA ILE A 175 3.72 -15.93 -8.67
C ILE A 175 4.88 -15.18 -9.32
N GLU A 176 5.20 -15.49 -10.58
CA GLU A 176 6.25 -14.83 -11.34
C GLU A 176 5.98 -13.33 -11.52
N VAL A 177 4.72 -12.97 -11.82
CA VAL A 177 4.30 -11.58 -11.95
C VAL A 177 4.37 -10.89 -10.58
N THR A 178 3.90 -11.55 -9.53
CA THR A 178 3.94 -11.02 -8.16
C THR A 178 5.39 -10.75 -7.71
N GLU A 179 6.32 -11.66 -7.99
CA GLU A 179 7.75 -11.46 -7.70
C GLU A 179 8.35 -10.29 -8.49
N LYS A 180 7.94 -10.13 -9.77
CA LYS A 180 8.36 -8.97 -10.58
C LYS A 180 7.77 -7.65 -10.06
N VAL A 181 6.53 -7.65 -9.57
CA VAL A 181 5.92 -6.45 -8.92
C VAL A 181 6.77 -6.00 -7.74
N ILE A 182 7.17 -6.93 -6.89
CA ILE A 182 7.92 -6.61 -5.68
C ILE A 182 9.46 -6.59 -5.90
N ASN A 183 9.96 -6.68 -7.11
CA ASN A 183 11.41 -6.74 -7.41
C ASN A 183 12.15 -7.76 -6.52
N HIS A 184 11.61 -8.99 -6.47
CA HIS A 184 12.19 -10.08 -5.70
C HIS A 184 12.89 -11.07 -6.65
N LYS A 185 14.17 -11.34 -6.40
CA LYS A 185 14.92 -12.40 -7.10
C LYS A 185 14.93 -13.61 -6.17
N SER A 186 14.05 -14.58 -6.41
CA SER A 186 14.13 -15.88 -5.72
C SER A 186 15.24 -16.72 -6.35
N GLY A 187 15.85 -17.63 -5.58
CA GLY A 187 16.91 -18.50 -6.05
C GLY A 187 16.53 -19.38 -7.24
N GLU A 188 15.23 -19.70 -7.40
CA GLU A 188 14.72 -20.46 -8.53
C GLU A 188 14.64 -19.63 -9.84
N THR A 189 14.43 -18.30 -9.71
CA THR A 189 14.44 -17.37 -10.86
C THR A 189 15.82 -16.80 -11.15
N ALA A 190 16.79 -16.96 -10.26
CA ALA A 190 18.19 -16.55 -10.46
C ALA A 190 19.00 -17.54 -11.32
N GLY A 191 18.44 -18.75 -11.60
CA GLY A 191 19.07 -19.75 -12.47
C GLY A 191 18.86 -19.46 -13.97
N ILE A 192 18.91 -20.52 -14.78
CA ILE A 192 18.78 -20.49 -16.24
C ILE A 192 17.59 -19.66 -16.75
N ARG A 193 16.45 -19.65 -16.02
CA ARG A 193 15.29 -18.83 -16.36
C ARG A 193 15.56 -17.32 -16.29
N GLY A 194 16.40 -16.84 -15.37
CA GLY A 194 16.75 -15.42 -15.27
C GLY A 194 17.60 -14.91 -16.43
N VAL A 195 18.39 -15.78 -17.03
CA VAL A 195 19.27 -15.44 -18.17
C VAL A 195 18.48 -15.34 -19.48
N TYR A 196 17.42 -16.15 -19.65
CA TYR A 196 16.64 -16.20 -20.90
C TYR A 196 15.36 -15.37 -20.90
N ASN A 197 14.86 -14.91 -19.74
CA ASN A 197 13.61 -14.16 -19.68
C ASN A 197 13.88 -12.65 -19.59
N LEU A 198 14.12 -12.01 -20.74
CA LEU A 198 14.30 -10.56 -20.88
C LEU A 198 12.98 -9.78 -20.91
N HIS A 199 11.83 -10.44 -20.75
CA HIS A 199 10.53 -9.79 -20.72
C HIS A 199 10.39 -8.88 -19.49
N ALA A 200 10.09 -7.61 -19.70
CA ALA A 200 10.02 -6.60 -18.63
C ALA A 200 8.77 -6.73 -17.73
N TYR A 201 7.81 -7.57 -18.09
CA TYR A 201 6.53 -7.78 -17.37
C TYR A 201 5.77 -6.47 -17.06
N THR A 202 5.96 -5.41 -17.84
CA THR A 202 5.38 -4.10 -17.52
C THR A 202 3.86 -4.10 -17.59
N ALA A 203 3.28 -4.77 -18.59
CA ALA A 203 1.84 -4.87 -18.75
C ALA A 203 1.22 -5.75 -17.63
N GLU A 204 1.84 -6.89 -17.35
CA GLU A 204 1.40 -7.82 -16.30
C GLU A 204 1.52 -7.21 -14.90
N LYS A 205 2.61 -6.49 -14.62
CA LYS A 205 2.76 -5.72 -13.38
C LYS A 205 1.68 -4.65 -13.24
N ARG A 206 1.31 -3.97 -14.35
CA ARG A 206 0.23 -2.99 -14.36
C ARG A 206 -1.10 -3.64 -14.00
N GLN A 207 -1.46 -4.71 -14.69
CA GLN A 207 -2.70 -5.46 -14.40
C GLN A 207 -2.73 -5.95 -12.95
N ALA A 208 -1.61 -6.48 -12.44
CA ALA A 208 -1.50 -6.95 -11.08
C ALA A 208 -1.70 -5.84 -10.04
N LEU A 209 -1.07 -4.67 -10.24
CA LEU A 209 -1.19 -3.53 -9.32
C LEU A 209 -2.56 -2.83 -9.43
N GLU A 210 -3.18 -2.82 -10.61
CA GLU A 210 -4.55 -2.34 -10.79
C GLU A 210 -5.57 -3.29 -10.12
N ALA A 211 -5.41 -4.60 -10.27
CA ALA A 211 -6.23 -5.60 -9.59
C ALA A 211 -6.11 -5.50 -8.07
N TRP A 212 -4.88 -5.32 -7.57
CA TRP A 212 -4.61 -5.09 -6.15
C TRP A 212 -5.21 -3.77 -5.66
N GLY A 213 -5.04 -2.67 -6.39
CA GLY A 213 -5.63 -1.37 -6.07
C GLY A 213 -7.14 -1.44 -6.00
N GLY A 214 -7.79 -2.02 -7.01
CA GLY A 214 -9.24 -2.21 -7.03
C GLY A 214 -9.76 -3.14 -5.92
N TYR A 215 -8.98 -4.15 -5.50
CA TYR A 215 -9.30 -4.94 -4.32
C TYR A 215 -9.28 -4.10 -3.05
N LEU A 216 -8.23 -3.28 -2.86
CA LEU A 216 -8.13 -2.37 -1.72
C LEU A 216 -9.29 -1.37 -1.66
N GLU A 217 -9.64 -0.74 -2.79
CA GLU A 217 -10.75 0.21 -2.88
C GLU A 217 -12.07 -0.44 -2.48
N ARG A 218 -12.37 -1.63 -3.00
CA ARG A 218 -13.58 -2.38 -2.61
C ARG A 218 -13.58 -2.74 -1.13
N LEU A 219 -12.43 -3.17 -0.60
CA LEU A 219 -12.30 -3.55 0.80
C LEU A 219 -12.53 -2.36 1.74
N ILE A 220 -11.96 -1.20 1.41
CA ILE A 220 -12.13 0.04 2.18
C ILE A 220 -13.59 0.52 2.10
N ALA A 221 -14.18 0.55 0.90
CA ALA A 221 -15.56 0.98 0.68
C ALA A 221 -16.59 0.06 1.35
N SER A 222 -16.35 -1.25 1.38
CA SER A 222 -17.24 -2.19 2.08
C SER A 222 -17.28 -1.95 3.59
N ALA A 223 -16.13 -1.62 4.17
CA ALA A 223 -16.04 -1.28 5.60
C ALA A 223 -16.67 0.08 5.96
N GLU A 224 -16.95 0.93 4.97
CA GLU A 224 -17.70 2.18 5.17
C GLU A 224 -19.22 1.96 5.13
N LYS A 225 -19.67 1.06 4.27
CA LYS A 225 -21.11 0.74 4.14
C LYS A 225 -21.67 0.01 5.36
N THR A 226 -20.91 -0.83 6.03
CA THR A 226 -21.30 -1.47 7.29
C THR A 226 -21.46 -0.48 8.45
N ASN A 227 -20.97 0.75 8.32
CA ASN A 227 -21.18 1.83 9.28
C ASN A 227 -22.47 2.66 9.03
N VAL A 228 -23.22 2.38 7.97
CA VAL A 228 -24.52 3.02 7.72
C VAL A 228 -25.61 2.13 8.33
N VAL A 229 -25.97 2.39 9.59
CA VAL A 229 -27.19 1.89 10.19
C VAL A 229 -28.35 2.53 9.40
N PRO A 230 -29.29 1.77 8.80
CA PRO A 230 -30.48 2.38 8.23
C PRO A 230 -31.23 3.06 9.36
N MET A 231 -31.33 4.38 9.32
CA MET A 231 -32.15 5.16 10.23
C MET A 231 -33.62 4.80 9.95
N GLY A 232 -34.16 3.94 10.84
CA GLY A 232 -35.56 3.87 11.21
C GLY A 232 -36.57 3.60 10.11
N ALA A 233 -37.09 2.40 10.08
CA ALA A 233 -38.54 2.25 9.96
C ALA A 233 -39.12 2.51 11.36
N ALA A 234 -39.50 3.74 11.65
CA ALA A 234 -40.47 4.01 12.71
C ALA A 234 -41.84 3.61 12.19
N ALA A 235 -42.38 2.58 12.78
CA ALA A 235 -43.79 2.20 12.65
C ALA A 235 -44.66 3.16 13.48
#